data_04fd84f92b18c0a1bac96de96e82355e
#
_entry.id   04fd84f92b18c0a1bac96de96e82355e
#
_cell.length_a   1.000
_cell.length_b   1.000
_cell.length_c   1.000
_cell.angle_alpha   90.00
_cell.angle_beta   90.00
_cell.angle_gamma   90.00
#
_symmetry.space_group_name_H-M   'P 1'
#
loop_
_entity.id
_entity.type
_entity.pdbx_description
1 polymer ?
#
loop_
_entity_poly.entity_id
_entity_poly.type
_entity_poly.pdbx_seq_one_letter_code
_entity_poly.pdbx_strand_id
1 'polypeptide(L)'
;MEKPSIYELINMVEQVNNASIVQYTDSLSKSIGISSIIVLSEIKKRKTCQPIELAKKLGYSKSSITAISNKLIRASYITSIADPHDRRKTYFTITTEGMDILKEAEILGQKYYETIYSVLTEEELAQYVHIQRKLLYYIKQ
;
A
#
# COMPACT_ATOMS: atom_id res chain seq x y z
N MET A 1 32.51 -18.13 -2.00
CA MET A 1 31.56 -17.01 -1.94
C MET A 1 31.45 -16.52 -0.50
N GLU A 2 31.78 -15.28 -0.27
CA GLU A 2 31.67 -14.71 1.05
C GLU A 2 30.18 -14.60 1.47
N LYS A 3 29.91 -14.83 2.75
CA LYS A 3 28.59 -14.67 3.32
C LYS A 3 28.24 -13.17 3.33
N PRO A 4 27.13 -12.73 2.70
CA PRO A 4 26.75 -11.34 2.76
C PRO A 4 26.50 -10.86 4.19
N SER A 5 26.86 -9.63 4.49
CA SER A 5 26.60 -9.04 5.79
C SER A 5 25.13 -8.63 5.91
N ILE A 6 24.64 -8.53 7.14
CA ILE A 6 23.30 -8.02 7.40
C ILE A 6 23.14 -6.60 6.86
N TYR A 7 24.17 -5.76 6.96
CA TYR A 7 24.13 -4.39 6.44
C TYR A 7 23.96 -4.37 4.93
N GLU A 8 24.68 -5.25 4.22
CA GLU A 8 24.55 -5.39 2.78
C GLU A 8 23.13 -5.79 2.39
N LEU A 9 22.57 -6.79 3.08
CA LEU A 9 21.20 -7.23 2.86
C LEU A 9 20.18 -6.11 3.08
N ILE A 10 20.26 -5.42 4.22
CA ILE A 10 19.35 -4.31 4.55
C ILE A 10 19.43 -3.23 3.47
N ASN A 11 20.64 -2.86 3.08
CA ASN A 11 20.86 -1.84 2.07
C ASN A 11 20.29 -2.24 0.70
N MET A 12 20.47 -3.48 0.29
CA MET A 12 19.91 -3.98 -0.98
C MET A 12 18.38 -4.00 -0.94
N VAL A 13 17.78 -4.44 0.16
CA VAL A 13 16.32 -4.44 0.34
C VAL A 13 15.77 -3.01 0.22
N GLU A 14 16.40 -2.05 0.89
CA GLU A 14 15.99 -0.64 0.81
C GLU A 14 16.10 -0.09 -0.60
N GLN A 15 17.19 -0.36 -1.30
CA GLN A 15 17.41 0.10 -2.67
C GLN A 15 16.36 -0.47 -3.64
N VAL A 16 16.06 -1.77 -3.54
CA VAL A 16 15.04 -2.42 -4.37
C VAL A 16 13.66 -1.83 -4.07
N ASN A 17 13.31 -1.68 -2.81
CA ASN A 17 12.03 -1.10 -2.43
C ASN A 17 11.87 0.33 -2.93
N ASN A 18 12.88 1.18 -2.74
CA ASN A 18 12.82 2.58 -3.17
C ASN A 18 12.73 2.70 -4.70
N ALA A 19 13.52 1.93 -5.43
CA ALA A 19 13.47 1.91 -6.89
C ALA A 19 12.11 1.44 -7.40
N SER A 20 11.53 0.41 -6.77
CA SER A 20 10.20 -0.11 -7.11
C SER A 20 9.11 0.94 -6.88
N ILE A 21 9.17 1.66 -5.76
CA ILE A 21 8.20 2.71 -5.44
C ILE A 21 8.26 3.83 -6.48
N VAL A 22 9.45 4.29 -6.84
CA VAL A 22 9.63 5.36 -7.83
C VAL A 22 9.09 4.93 -9.20
N GLN A 23 9.46 3.76 -9.67
CA GLN A 23 9.02 3.27 -10.99
C GLN A 23 7.51 3.02 -11.03
N TYR A 24 6.95 2.43 -9.97
CA TYR A 24 5.51 2.19 -9.90
C TYR A 24 4.74 3.51 -9.89
N THR A 25 5.19 4.48 -9.10
CA THR A 25 4.56 5.81 -9.03
C THR A 25 4.57 6.50 -10.40
N ASP A 26 5.68 6.43 -11.12
CA ASP A 26 5.81 7.00 -12.46
C ASP A 26 4.91 6.31 -13.49
N SER A 27 4.55 5.05 -13.27
CA SER A 27 3.68 4.30 -14.18
C SER A 27 2.19 4.67 -14.04
N LEU A 28 1.81 5.32 -12.94
CA LEU A 28 0.42 5.72 -12.70
C LEU A 28 0.05 6.92 -13.56
N SER A 29 -1.06 6.80 -14.30
CA SER A 29 -1.53 7.85 -15.21
C SER A 29 -2.09 9.10 -14.52
N LYS A 30 -2.37 9.00 -13.21
CA LYS A 30 -2.89 10.08 -12.37
C LYS A 30 -2.00 10.26 -11.16
N SER A 31 -1.99 11.49 -10.63
CA SER A 31 -1.17 11.86 -9.47
C SER A 31 -1.70 11.29 -8.16
N ILE A 32 -1.97 9.98 -8.14
CA ILE A 32 -2.30 9.29 -6.91
C ILE A 32 -1.04 8.57 -6.40
N GLY A 33 -0.59 8.94 -5.20
CA GLY A 33 0.61 8.33 -4.60
C GLY A 33 0.34 6.94 -4.03
N ILE A 34 1.40 6.19 -3.79
CA ILE A 34 1.32 4.85 -3.21
C ILE A 34 0.63 4.86 -1.85
N SER A 35 0.91 5.85 -1.00
CA SER A 35 0.25 5.97 0.31
C SER A 35 -1.26 6.12 0.18
N SER A 36 -1.71 6.89 -0.81
CA SER A 36 -3.14 7.04 -1.12
C SER A 36 -3.77 5.73 -1.59
N ILE A 37 -3.06 4.96 -2.41
CA ILE A 37 -3.52 3.64 -2.86
C ILE A 37 -3.66 2.68 -1.69
N ILE A 38 -2.68 2.66 -0.78
CA ILE A 38 -2.71 1.81 0.41
C ILE A 38 -3.90 2.15 1.30
N VAL A 39 -4.13 3.44 1.57
CA VAL A 39 -5.26 3.90 2.36
C VAL A 39 -6.59 3.54 1.70
N LEU A 40 -6.70 3.81 0.41
CA LEU A 40 -7.91 3.53 -0.37
C LEU A 40 -8.23 2.03 -0.39
N SER A 41 -7.22 1.19 -0.54
CA SER A 41 -7.34 -0.27 -0.49
C SER A 41 -7.87 -0.75 0.86
N GLU A 42 -7.37 -0.19 1.96
CA GLU A 42 -7.83 -0.55 3.31
C GLU A 42 -9.27 -0.11 3.56
N ILE A 43 -9.65 1.07 3.10
CA ILE A 43 -11.03 1.55 3.20
C ILE A 43 -11.98 0.61 2.44
N LYS A 44 -11.59 0.18 1.24
CA LYS A 44 -12.37 -0.78 0.45
C LYS A 44 -12.57 -2.09 1.20
N LYS A 45 -11.52 -2.63 1.81
CA LYS A 45 -11.58 -3.90 2.57
C LYS A 45 -12.54 -3.82 3.75
N ARG A 46 -12.56 -2.69 4.43
CA ARG A 46 -13.37 -2.49 5.65
C ARG A 46 -14.80 -2.05 5.36
N LYS A 47 -15.10 -1.63 4.13
CA LYS A 47 -16.36 -1.03 3.68
C LYS A 47 -16.60 0.34 4.31
N THR A 48 -16.57 0.44 5.63
CA THR A 48 -16.57 1.68 6.41
C THR A 48 -15.38 1.66 7.35
N CYS A 49 -14.71 2.80 7.51
CA CYS A 49 -13.47 2.85 8.26
C CYS A 49 -13.30 4.19 8.96
N GLN A 50 -12.92 4.15 10.24
CA GLN A 50 -12.55 5.36 10.98
C GLN A 50 -11.08 5.71 10.73
N PRO A 51 -10.72 7.02 10.76
CA PRO A 51 -9.33 7.43 10.60
C PRO A 51 -8.36 6.76 11.56
N ILE A 52 -8.79 6.57 12.82
CA ILE A 52 -7.94 5.92 13.83
C ILE A 52 -7.63 4.46 13.50
N GLU A 53 -8.58 3.75 12.89
CA GLU A 53 -8.38 2.37 12.45
C GLU A 53 -7.33 2.28 11.34
N LEU A 54 -7.36 3.24 10.40
CA LEU A 54 -6.35 3.34 9.34
C LEU A 54 -4.96 3.60 9.91
N ALA A 55 -4.85 4.55 10.83
CA ALA A 55 -3.58 4.90 11.46
C ALA A 55 -2.97 3.69 12.16
N LYS A 56 -3.75 2.96 12.94
CA LYS A 56 -3.30 1.77 13.66
C LYS A 56 -2.91 0.63 12.71
N LYS A 57 -3.75 0.35 11.73
CA LYS A 57 -3.52 -0.77 10.80
C LYS A 57 -2.30 -0.54 9.92
N LEU A 58 -2.13 0.67 9.42
CA LEU A 58 -1.08 0.99 8.45
C LEU A 58 0.20 1.53 9.07
N GLY A 59 0.18 1.82 10.39
CA GLY A 59 1.33 2.39 11.06
C GLY A 59 1.61 3.84 10.66
N TYR A 60 0.60 4.56 10.18
CA TYR A 60 0.72 5.97 9.80
C TYR A 60 0.36 6.88 10.97
N SER A 61 0.94 8.07 10.99
CA SER A 61 0.59 9.10 11.96
C SER A 61 -0.82 9.64 11.69
N LYS A 62 -1.45 10.20 12.72
CA LYS A 62 -2.75 10.83 12.59
C LYS A 62 -2.72 11.96 11.55
N SER A 63 -1.66 12.76 11.54
CA SER A 63 -1.50 13.86 10.58
C SER A 63 -1.35 13.35 9.14
N SER A 64 -0.65 12.25 8.92
CA SER A 64 -0.52 11.62 7.60
C SER A 64 -1.87 11.11 7.10
N ILE A 65 -2.64 10.44 7.96
CA ILE A 65 -3.98 9.97 7.59
C ILE A 65 -4.89 11.15 7.25
N THR A 66 -4.84 12.24 8.02
CA THR A 66 -5.62 13.44 7.74
C THR A 66 -5.28 14.03 6.37
N ALA A 67 -3.98 14.18 6.08
CA ALA A 67 -3.53 14.72 4.79
C ALA A 67 -3.94 13.84 3.60
N ILE A 68 -3.76 12.53 3.72
CA ILE A 68 -4.12 11.57 2.66
C ILE A 68 -5.64 11.54 2.47
N SER A 69 -6.41 11.48 3.56
CA SER A 69 -7.87 11.45 3.51
C SER A 69 -8.46 12.70 2.88
N ASN A 70 -7.93 13.87 3.23
CA ASN A 70 -8.37 15.15 2.63
C ASN A 70 -8.11 15.17 1.13
N LYS A 71 -6.97 14.66 0.70
CA LYS A 71 -6.64 14.54 -0.73
C LYS A 71 -7.60 13.60 -1.45
N LEU A 72 -7.93 12.46 -0.85
CA LEU A 72 -8.86 11.49 -1.42
C LEU A 72 -10.29 12.03 -1.47
N ILE A 73 -10.72 12.79 -0.47
CA ILE A 73 -12.04 13.44 -0.46
C ILE A 73 -12.12 14.47 -1.58
N ARG A 74 -11.11 15.33 -1.73
CA ARG A 74 -11.08 16.35 -2.80
C ARG A 74 -11.10 15.72 -4.20
N ALA A 75 -10.49 14.56 -4.36
CA ALA A 75 -10.50 13.81 -5.62
C ALA A 75 -11.80 13.02 -5.83
N SER A 76 -12.73 13.05 -4.89
CA SER A 76 -13.98 12.28 -4.92
C SER A 76 -13.78 10.75 -4.89
N TYR A 77 -12.68 10.28 -4.36
CA TYR A 77 -12.40 8.84 -4.25
C TYR A 77 -12.97 8.22 -2.98
N ILE A 78 -13.17 9.01 -1.95
CA ILE A 78 -13.86 8.60 -0.73
C ILE A 78 -14.86 9.67 -0.31
N THR A 79 -15.84 9.27 0.49
CA THR A 79 -16.73 10.18 1.21
C THR A 79 -16.51 10.05 2.70
N SER A 80 -16.74 11.14 3.42
CA SER A 80 -16.66 11.20 4.87
C SER A 80 -18.05 11.43 5.44
N ILE A 81 -18.49 10.53 6.30
CA ILE A 81 -19.82 10.59 6.93
C ILE A 81 -19.63 10.72 8.44
N ALA A 82 -20.28 11.73 9.03
CA ALA A 82 -20.29 11.89 10.48
C ALA A 82 -21.19 10.83 11.13
N ASP A 83 -20.76 10.34 12.31
CA ASP A 83 -21.59 9.45 13.10
C ASP A 83 -22.87 10.19 13.56
N PRO A 84 -24.06 9.61 13.38
CA PRO A 84 -25.32 10.25 13.80
C PRO A 84 -25.40 10.53 15.29
N HIS A 85 -24.71 9.75 16.10
CA HIS A 85 -24.76 9.83 17.57
C HIS A 85 -23.55 10.52 18.19
N ASP A 86 -22.44 10.65 17.47
CA ASP A 86 -21.22 11.30 17.96
C ASP A 86 -20.52 12.04 16.81
N ARG A 87 -20.68 13.36 16.75
CA ARG A 87 -20.11 14.23 15.73
C ARG A 87 -18.58 14.22 15.66
N ARG A 88 -17.91 13.70 16.71
CA ARG A 88 -16.45 13.59 16.73
C ARG A 88 -15.96 12.38 15.96
N LYS A 89 -16.85 11.44 15.66
CA LYS A 89 -16.52 10.24 14.86
C LYS A 89 -16.92 10.45 13.41
N THR A 90 -16.00 10.12 12.53
CA THR A 90 -16.21 10.11 11.08
C THR A 90 -15.91 8.73 10.52
N TYR A 91 -16.61 8.39 9.46
CA TYR A 91 -16.40 7.13 8.72
C TYR A 91 -16.11 7.45 7.26
N PHE A 92 -15.11 6.78 6.71
CA PHE A 92 -14.78 6.86 5.29
C PHE A 92 -15.41 5.68 4.55
N THR A 93 -15.93 5.95 3.36
CA THR A 93 -16.38 4.94 2.40
C THR A 93 -15.80 5.25 1.04
N ILE A 94 -15.51 4.19 0.27
CA ILE A 94 -14.99 4.35 -1.09
C ILE A 94 -16.14 4.67 -2.04
N THR A 95 -15.89 5.57 -3.01
CA THR A 95 -16.84 5.91 -4.07
C THR A 95 -16.63 4.99 -5.27
N THR A 96 -17.54 5.09 -6.25
CA THR A 96 -17.37 4.39 -7.54
C THR A 96 -16.09 4.82 -8.24
N GLU A 97 -15.82 6.13 -8.24
CA GLU A 97 -14.58 6.69 -8.80
C GLU A 97 -13.34 6.18 -8.07
N GLY A 98 -13.44 6.05 -6.74
CA GLY A 98 -12.39 5.48 -5.92
C GLY A 98 -12.12 4.01 -6.24
N MET A 99 -13.16 3.22 -6.46
CA MET A 99 -13.03 1.83 -6.86
C MET A 99 -12.37 1.70 -8.24
N ASP A 100 -12.71 2.56 -9.18
CA ASP A 100 -12.15 2.56 -10.52
C ASP A 100 -10.66 2.90 -10.52
N ILE A 101 -10.25 3.94 -9.80
CA ILE A 101 -8.84 4.32 -9.72
C ILE A 101 -8.01 3.27 -8.97
N LEU A 102 -8.59 2.66 -7.95
CA LEU A 102 -7.90 1.59 -7.21
C LEU A 102 -7.69 0.36 -8.10
N LYS A 103 -8.70 -0.03 -8.89
CA LYS A 103 -8.59 -1.14 -9.83
C LYS A 103 -7.52 -0.88 -10.89
N GLU A 104 -7.49 0.33 -11.44
CA GLU A 104 -6.45 0.75 -12.37
C GLU A 104 -5.06 0.62 -11.76
N ALA A 105 -4.89 1.12 -10.53
CA ALA A 105 -3.63 1.06 -9.81
C ALA A 105 -3.21 -0.40 -9.52
N GLU A 106 -4.15 -1.26 -9.15
CA GLU A 106 -3.88 -2.68 -8.88
C GLU A 106 -3.43 -3.41 -10.15
N ILE A 107 -4.06 -3.15 -11.28
CA ILE A 107 -3.69 -3.74 -12.57
C ILE A 107 -2.27 -3.31 -12.98
N LEU A 108 -1.98 -2.02 -12.86
CA LEU A 108 -0.65 -1.47 -13.16
C LEU A 108 0.41 -2.04 -12.22
N GLY A 109 0.08 -2.18 -10.94
CA GLY A 109 0.97 -2.76 -9.94
C GLY A 109 1.29 -4.21 -10.23
N GLN A 110 0.29 -5.02 -10.55
CA GLN A 110 0.48 -6.42 -10.92
C GLN A 110 1.39 -6.54 -12.14
N LYS A 111 1.11 -5.78 -13.18
CA LYS A 111 1.91 -5.75 -14.42
C LYS A 111 3.36 -5.36 -14.15
N TYR A 112 3.56 -4.36 -13.30
CA TYR A 112 4.88 -3.90 -12.90
C TYR A 112 5.68 -5.01 -12.20
N TYR A 113 5.06 -5.66 -11.20
CA TYR A 113 5.73 -6.72 -10.44
C TYR A 113 5.97 -7.97 -11.28
N GLU A 114 5.05 -8.33 -12.18
CA GLU A 114 5.28 -9.42 -13.14
C GLU A 114 6.55 -9.16 -13.96
N THR A 115 6.72 -7.93 -14.43
CA THR A 115 7.89 -7.53 -15.21
C THR A 115 9.17 -7.60 -14.37
N ILE A 116 9.16 -7.09 -13.16
CA ILE A 116 10.33 -7.09 -12.28
C ILE A 116 10.74 -8.52 -11.92
N TYR A 117 9.79 -9.33 -11.50
CA TYR A 117 10.09 -10.70 -11.08
C TYR A 117 10.36 -11.64 -12.25
N SER A 118 10.10 -11.22 -13.49
CA SER A 118 10.43 -12.01 -14.68
C SER A 118 11.94 -12.22 -14.86
N VAL A 119 12.79 -11.41 -14.22
CA VAL A 119 14.24 -11.58 -14.25
C VAL A 119 14.72 -12.76 -13.41
N LEU A 120 13.85 -13.28 -12.54
CA LEU A 120 14.16 -14.43 -11.69
C LEU A 120 13.79 -15.73 -12.42
N THR A 121 14.58 -16.78 -12.17
CA THR A 121 14.19 -18.12 -12.58
C THR A 121 13.02 -18.61 -11.74
N GLU A 122 12.32 -19.66 -12.21
CA GLU A 122 11.24 -20.27 -11.45
C GLU A 122 11.70 -20.75 -10.06
N GLU A 123 12.91 -21.33 -10.01
CA GLU A 123 13.52 -21.79 -8.75
C GLU A 123 13.80 -20.61 -7.82
N GLU A 124 14.39 -19.53 -8.32
CA GLU A 124 14.66 -18.32 -7.52
C GLU A 124 13.38 -17.71 -6.99
N LEU A 125 12.34 -17.65 -7.83
CA LEU A 125 11.04 -17.12 -7.41
C LEU A 125 10.42 -17.96 -6.28
N ALA A 126 10.47 -19.30 -6.41
CA ALA A 126 9.98 -20.21 -5.39
C ALA A 126 10.76 -20.04 -4.07
N GLN A 127 12.08 -19.92 -4.15
CA GLN A 127 12.94 -19.66 -3.00
C GLN A 127 12.62 -18.34 -2.33
N TYR A 128 12.40 -17.30 -3.12
CA TYR A 128 12.05 -15.96 -2.63
C TYR A 128 10.73 -15.98 -1.86
N VAL A 129 9.71 -16.63 -2.41
CA VAL A 129 8.41 -16.78 -1.73
C VAL A 129 8.58 -17.55 -0.42
N HIS A 130 9.36 -18.61 -0.42
CA HIS A 130 9.65 -19.39 0.78
C HIS A 130 10.32 -18.55 1.87
N ILE A 131 11.32 -17.76 1.48
CA ILE A 131 12.03 -16.87 2.41
C ILE A 131 11.07 -15.83 3.00
N GLN A 132 10.24 -15.21 2.17
CA GLN A 132 9.27 -14.22 2.62
C GLN A 132 8.26 -14.83 3.62
N ARG A 133 7.78 -16.03 3.35
CA ARG A 133 6.88 -16.73 4.28
C ARG A 133 7.53 -17.00 5.62
N LYS A 134 8.79 -17.42 5.62
CA LYS A 134 9.58 -17.68 6.81
C LYS A 134 9.73 -16.42 7.66
N LEU A 135 10.07 -15.30 7.04
CA LEU A 135 10.19 -14.00 7.71
C LEU A 135 8.84 -13.54 8.29
N LEU A 136 7.80 -13.64 7.49
CA LEU A 136 6.45 -13.23 7.91
C LEU A 136 5.98 -14.04 9.12
N TYR A 137 6.19 -15.35 9.11
CA TYR A 137 5.83 -16.23 10.21
C TYR A 137 6.53 -15.79 11.50
N TYR A 138 7.83 -15.52 11.43
CA TYR A 138 8.60 -15.07 12.60
C TYR A 138 8.11 -13.71 13.13
N ILE A 139 7.88 -12.76 12.23
CA ILE A 139 7.46 -11.40 12.61
C ILE A 139 6.09 -11.39 13.27
N LYS A 140 5.18 -12.26 12.83
CA LYS A 140 3.81 -12.33 13.35
C LYS A 140 3.66 -13.09 14.67
N GLN A 141 4.71 -13.67 15.19
CA GLN A 141 4.68 -14.25 16.52
C GLN A 141 4.89 -13.18 17.58
#